data_ccc65a19e63835e3be91b5cd0822a9eb
#
_entry.id   ccc65a19e63835e3be91b5cd0822a9eb
#
_cell.length_a   1.000
_cell.length_b   1.000
_cell.length_c   1.000
_cell.angle_alpha   90.00
_cell.angle_beta   90.00
_cell.angle_gamma   90.00
#
_symmetry.space_group_name_H-M   'P 1'
#
loop_
_entity.id
_entity.type
_entity.pdbx_description
1 polymer ?
#
loop_
_entity_poly.entity_id
_entity_poly.type
_entity_poly.pdbx_seq_one_letter_code
_entity_poly.pdbx_strand_id
1 'polypeptide(L)'
;MMNVNYLDTGSGAIRQDELRDWSQAALNQLDKAYGYGSFRPGQLEAVNTILNGRDLVAVMPTGSGKSVCYQLPAMRAGHLTLVVSPLRALMRDQVQALQARGVAAALIDSGVTPKRRRDRKSTRLNSS
;
A
#
# COMPACT_ATOMS: atom_id res chain seq x y z
N MET A 1 7.35 6.04 20.17
CA MET A 1 5.87 6.00 20.22
C MET A 1 5.34 6.48 18.89
N MET A 2 4.53 5.69 18.27
CA MET A 2 3.99 5.99 16.95
C MET A 2 2.65 6.70 17.11
N ASN A 3 2.53 7.90 16.53
CA ASN A 3 1.25 8.56 16.40
C ASN A 3 0.67 8.27 15.02
N VAL A 4 -0.34 7.43 14.98
CA VAL A 4 -1.20 7.31 13.83
C VAL A 4 -2.30 8.37 14.00
N ASN A 5 -2.14 9.49 13.32
CA ASN A 5 -3.14 10.54 13.35
C ASN A 5 -4.21 10.27 12.30
N TYR A 6 -5.41 10.21 12.78
CA TYR A 6 -6.61 9.97 12.03
C TYR A 6 -7.19 11.31 11.56
N LEU A 7 -7.27 11.49 10.25
CA LEU A 7 -7.97 12.63 9.66
C LEU A 7 -9.34 12.18 9.17
N ASP A 8 -10.38 12.57 9.88
CA ASP A 8 -11.72 12.45 9.38
C ASP A 8 -11.98 13.61 8.42
N THR A 9 -12.06 13.30 7.14
CA THR A 9 -12.31 14.30 6.09
C THR A 9 -13.78 14.66 5.93
N GLY A 10 -14.65 14.17 6.82
CA GLY A 10 -16.07 14.58 6.89
C GLY A 10 -16.97 14.08 5.77
N SER A 11 -16.47 13.30 4.83
CA SER A 11 -17.27 12.68 3.78
C SER A 11 -17.77 11.30 4.22
N GLY A 12 -18.85 11.32 5.02
CA GLY A 12 -19.50 10.08 5.46
C GLY A 12 -18.74 9.39 6.58
N ALA A 13 -18.93 9.84 7.83
CA ALA A 13 -18.45 9.14 9.00
C ALA A 13 -19.00 7.71 8.99
N ILE A 14 -18.14 6.73 8.66
CA ILE A 14 -18.45 5.33 8.86
C ILE A 14 -18.61 5.14 10.36
N ARG A 15 -19.75 4.64 10.80
CA ARG A 15 -19.97 4.34 12.22
C ARG A 15 -18.93 3.36 12.70
N GLN A 16 -18.47 3.46 13.94
CA GLN A 16 -17.48 2.54 14.49
C GLN A 16 -17.94 1.10 14.49
N ASP A 17 -19.24 0.86 14.56
CA ASP A 17 -19.88 -0.45 14.46
C ASP A 17 -19.89 -1.03 13.03
N GLU A 18 -19.66 -0.19 12.02
CA GLU A 18 -19.52 -0.61 10.61
C GLU A 18 -18.08 -0.92 10.21
N LEU A 19 -17.12 -0.67 11.09
CA LEU A 19 -15.70 -0.94 10.80
C LEU A 19 -15.43 -2.44 10.84
N ARG A 20 -14.87 -2.93 9.75
CA ARG A 20 -14.46 -4.31 9.65
C ARG A 20 -13.08 -4.52 10.28
N ASP A 21 -12.92 -5.60 11.03
CA ASP A 21 -11.62 -6.05 11.51
C ASP A 21 -10.91 -6.87 10.42
N TRP A 22 -9.86 -6.30 9.85
CA TRP A 22 -9.06 -6.93 8.81
C TRP A 22 -7.81 -7.64 9.36
N SER A 23 -7.64 -7.72 10.68
CA SER A 23 -6.39 -8.17 11.31
C SER A 23 -5.93 -9.53 10.81
N GLN A 24 -6.82 -10.52 10.77
CA GLN A 24 -6.45 -11.87 10.33
C GLN A 24 -6.15 -11.92 8.82
N ALA A 25 -6.97 -11.28 8.02
CA ALA A 25 -6.76 -11.22 6.56
C ALA A 25 -5.46 -10.47 6.22
N ALA A 26 -5.18 -9.39 6.91
CA ALA A 26 -3.96 -8.61 6.75
C ALA A 26 -2.72 -9.40 7.18
N LEU A 27 -2.78 -10.13 8.29
CA LEU A 27 -1.68 -10.97 8.76
C LEU A 27 -1.39 -12.12 7.78
N ASN A 28 -2.42 -12.75 7.24
CA ASN A 28 -2.27 -13.79 6.22
C ASN A 28 -1.61 -13.24 4.96
N GLN A 29 -2.00 -12.05 4.53
CA GLN A 29 -1.40 -11.39 3.37
C GLN A 29 0.05 -10.96 3.63
N LEU A 30 0.37 -10.50 4.83
CA LEU A 30 1.72 -10.16 5.25
C LEU A 30 2.65 -11.37 5.15
N ASP A 31 2.22 -12.50 5.66
CA ASP A 31 2.97 -13.76 5.58
C ASP A 31 3.14 -14.21 4.12
N LYS A 32 2.08 -14.20 3.35
CA LYS A 32 2.08 -14.62 1.95
C LYS A 32 2.99 -13.75 1.07
N ALA A 33 2.92 -12.42 1.23
CA ALA A 33 3.63 -11.49 0.38
C ALA A 33 5.06 -11.22 0.84
N TYR A 34 5.31 -11.17 2.14
CA TYR A 34 6.60 -10.77 2.72
C TYR A 34 7.27 -11.88 3.54
N GLY A 35 6.56 -12.94 3.90
CA GLY A 35 7.07 -13.97 4.79
C GLY A 35 7.22 -13.52 6.25
N TYR A 36 6.53 -12.46 6.66
CA TYR A 36 6.57 -11.97 8.02
C TYR A 36 5.43 -12.55 8.85
N GLY A 37 5.76 -13.06 10.04
CA GLY A 37 4.79 -13.67 10.94
C GLY A 37 4.03 -12.69 11.81
N SER A 38 4.48 -11.44 11.89
CA SER A 38 3.86 -10.41 12.73
C SER A 38 4.09 -9.02 12.16
N PHE A 39 3.19 -8.10 12.50
CA PHE A 39 3.34 -6.69 12.19
C PHE A 39 4.29 -6.00 13.16
N ARG A 40 5.02 -5.01 12.67
CA ARG A 40 5.72 -4.03 13.51
C ARG A 40 4.71 -3.06 14.12
N PRO A 41 5.07 -2.37 15.24
CA PRO A 41 4.16 -1.41 15.87
C PRO A 41 3.56 -0.43 14.86
N GLY A 42 2.22 -0.33 14.86
CA GLY A 42 1.40 0.56 14.04
C GLY A 42 1.16 0.17 12.60
N GLN A 43 1.81 -0.82 12.07
CA GLN A 43 1.54 -1.29 10.71
C GLN A 43 0.11 -1.81 10.58
N LEU A 44 -0.35 -2.64 11.50
CA LEU A 44 -1.69 -3.21 11.47
C LEU A 44 -2.77 -2.12 11.57
N GLU A 45 -2.60 -1.15 12.45
CA GLU A 45 -3.52 -0.02 12.59
C GLU A 45 -3.64 0.77 11.28
N ALA A 46 -2.50 1.05 10.64
CA ALA A 46 -2.47 1.74 9.34
C ALA A 46 -3.17 0.92 8.25
N VAL A 47 -2.84 -0.35 8.12
CA VAL A 47 -3.45 -1.25 7.14
C VAL A 47 -4.96 -1.38 7.34
N ASN A 48 -5.39 -1.57 8.58
CA ASN A 48 -6.80 -1.71 8.92
C ASN A 48 -7.60 -0.43 8.61
N THR A 49 -7.01 0.73 8.90
CA THR A 49 -7.61 2.03 8.58
C THR A 49 -7.81 2.19 7.08
N ILE A 50 -6.79 1.90 6.29
CA ILE A 50 -6.85 2.02 4.82
C ILE A 50 -7.85 1.01 4.23
N LEU A 51 -7.85 -0.23 4.70
CA LEU A 51 -8.79 -1.25 4.23
C LEU A 51 -10.25 -0.94 4.56
N ASN A 52 -10.49 -0.13 5.59
CA ASN A 52 -11.82 0.40 5.89
C ASN A 52 -12.19 1.65 5.08
N GLY A 53 -11.38 2.02 4.10
CA GLY A 53 -11.65 3.16 3.23
C GLY A 53 -11.47 4.52 3.89
N ARG A 54 -10.70 4.59 4.96
CA ARG A 54 -10.46 5.81 5.72
C ARG A 54 -9.13 6.44 5.35
N ASP A 55 -9.06 7.77 5.44
CA ASP A 55 -7.83 8.51 5.24
C ASP A 55 -6.91 8.35 6.46
N LEU A 56 -5.60 8.33 6.20
CA LEU A 56 -4.60 8.11 7.22
C LEU A 56 -3.39 9.02 7.00
N VAL A 57 -2.93 9.65 8.06
CA VAL A 57 -1.59 10.23 8.13
C VAL A 57 -0.77 9.39 9.11
N ALA A 58 0.25 8.71 8.61
CA ALA A 58 1.15 7.91 9.42
C ALA A 58 2.54 8.55 9.47
N VAL A 59 2.99 8.91 10.67
CA VAL A 59 4.33 9.40 10.91
C VAL A 59 5.12 8.32 11.63
N MET A 60 6.11 7.77 10.94
CA MET A 60 6.88 6.63 11.41
C MET A 60 8.39 6.89 11.26
N PRO A 61 9.22 6.39 12.19
CA PRO A 61 10.66 6.51 12.06
C PRO A 61 11.20 5.81 10.81
N THR A 62 12.33 6.28 10.30
CA THR A 62 13.07 5.62 9.21
C THR A 62 13.39 4.17 9.61
N GLY A 63 13.17 3.23 8.68
CA GLY A 63 13.42 1.81 8.94
C GLY A 63 12.33 1.07 9.72
N SER A 64 11.18 1.72 9.97
CA SER A 64 10.05 1.11 10.70
C SER A 64 9.12 0.27 9.82
N GLY A 65 9.41 0.11 8.52
CA GLY A 65 8.56 -0.64 7.61
C GLY A 65 7.35 0.12 7.11
N LYS A 66 7.48 1.43 6.86
CA LYS A 66 6.41 2.30 6.36
C LYS A 66 5.75 1.81 5.07
N SER A 67 6.53 1.23 4.18
CA SER A 67 6.05 0.77 2.86
C SER A 67 4.98 -0.32 2.96
N VAL A 68 5.04 -1.19 3.95
CA VAL A 68 4.03 -2.22 4.20
C VAL A 68 2.65 -1.61 4.44
N CYS A 69 2.59 -0.45 5.11
CA CYS A 69 1.34 0.22 5.46
C CYS A 69 0.47 0.57 4.25
N TYR A 70 1.08 0.90 3.11
CA TYR A 70 0.35 1.20 1.87
C TYR A 70 0.46 0.10 0.81
N GLN A 71 1.55 -0.66 0.80
CA GLN A 71 1.71 -1.75 -0.17
C GLN A 71 0.77 -2.91 0.12
N LEU A 72 0.59 -3.27 1.39
CA LEU A 72 -0.27 -4.39 1.77
C LEU A 72 -1.75 -4.15 1.39
N PRO A 73 -2.36 -3.00 1.73
CA PRO A 73 -3.71 -2.69 1.25
C PRO A 73 -3.82 -2.62 -0.28
N ALA A 74 -2.75 -2.20 -0.95
CA ALA A 74 -2.69 -2.11 -2.41
C ALA A 74 -2.78 -3.47 -3.11
N MET A 75 -2.44 -4.55 -2.42
CA MET A 75 -2.50 -5.91 -2.95
C MET A 75 -3.93 -6.46 -3.02
N ARG A 76 -4.90 -5.73 -2.51
CA ARG A 76 -6.30 -6.14 -2.57
C ARG A 76 -6.79 -6.18 -4.02
N ALA A 77 -7.42 -7.29 -4.40
CA ALA A 77 -7.93 -7.49 -5.76
C ALA A 77 -8.97 -6.44 -6.16
N GLY A 78 -8.94 -6.01 -7.42
CA GLY A 78 -9.93 -5.10 -7.99
C GLY A 78 -9.68 -3.62 -7.69
N HIS A 79 -8.59 -3.27 -7.05
CA HIS A 79 -8.24 -1.89 -6.73
C HIS A 79 -6.94 -1.45 -7.41
N LEU A 80 -6.92 -0.18 -7.77
CA LEU A 80 -5.75 0.50 -8.27
C LEU A 80 -5.22 1.42 -7.17
N THR A 81 -3.96 1.25 -6.80
CA THR A 81 -3.28 2.13 -5.84
C THR A 81 -2.24 2.97 -6.56
N LEU A 82 -2.30 4.27 -6.35
CA LEU A 82 -1.33 5.22 -6.85
C LEU A 82 -0.41 5.66 -5.71
N VAL A 83 0.89 5.44 -5.88
CA VAL A 83 1.91 5.90 -4.93
C VAL A 83 2.68 7.05 -5.54
N VAL A 84 2.70 8.19 -4.87
CA VAL A 84 3.44 9.38 -5.27
C VAL A 84 4.65 9.55 -4.37
N SER A 85 5.84 9.62 -4.96
CA SER A 85 7.09 9.80 -4.22
C SER A 85 8.00 10.77 -4.98
N PRO A 86 8.71 11.66 -4.28
CA PRO A 86 9.69 12.53 -4.91
C PRO A 86 11.03 11.83 -5.19
N LEU A 87 11.24 10.63 -4.65
CA LEU A 87 12.51 9.90 -4.71
C LEU A 87 12.47 8.81 -5.77
N ARG A 88 13.05 9.10 -6.94
CA ARG A 88 13.02 8.19 -8.11
C ARG A 88 13.71 6.84 -7.82
N ALA A 89 14.87 6.86 -7.16
CA ALA A 89 15.59 5.64 -6.81
C ALA A 89 14.76 4.75 -5.89
N LEU A 90 14.12 5.34 -4.88
CA LEU A 90 13.23 4.62 -3.96
C LEU A 90 12.03 4.01 -4.71
N MET A 91 11.41 4.74 -5.63
CA MET A 91 10.30 4.23 -6.43
C MET A 91 10.71 3.02 -7.27
N ARG A 92 11.87 3.07 -7.91
CA ARG A 92 12.40 1.94 -8.70
C ARG A 92 12.63 0.72 -7.84
N ASP A 93 13.27 0.89 -6.68
CA ASP A 93 13.55 -0.20 -5.74
C ASP A 93 12.26 -0.84 -5.23
N GLN A 94 11.26 -0.03 -4.90
CA GLN A 94 9.95 -0.52 -4.45
C GLN A 94 9.21 -1.29 -5.54
N VAL A 95 9.19 -0.77 -6.77
CA VAL A 95 8.55 -1.46 -7.89
C VAL A 95 9.23 -2.80 -8.19
N GLN A 96 10.57 -2.83 -8.21
CA GLN A 96 11.32 -4.07 -8.41
C GLN A 96 11.04 -5.10 -7.31
N ALA A 97 11.02 -4.67 -6.05
CA ALA A 97 10.72 -5.55 -4.93
C ALA A 97 9.30 -6.12 -4.98
N LEU A 98 8.31 -5.31 -5.35
CA LEU A 98 6.92 -5.75 -5.51
C LEU A 98 6.78 -6.74 -6.67
N GLN A 99 7.42 -6.46 -7.80
CA GLN A 99 7.43 -7.36 -8.96
C GLN A 99 8.08 -8.71 -8.63
N ALA A 100 9.17 -8.70 -7.86
CA ALA A 100 9.82 -9.92 -7.38
C ALA A 100 8.91 -10.77 -6.46
N ARG A 101 7.94 -10.14 -5.80
CA ARG A 101 6.92 -10.81 -4.99
C ARG A 101 5.69 -11.24 -5.80
N GLY A 102 5.68 -11.05 -7.10
CA GLY A 102 4.54 -11.37 -7.96
C GLY A 102 3.41 -10.34 -7.93
N VAL A 103 3.66 -9.17 -7.37
CA VAL A 103 2.68 -8.06 -7.33
C VAL A 103 2.78 -7.25 -8.62
N ALA A 104 1.64 -6.96 -9.23
CA ALA A 104 1.58 -6.08 -10.41
C ALA A 104 1.89 -4.63 -9.99
N ALA A 105 3.06 -4.17 -10.36
CA ALA A 105 3.50 -2.81 -10.08
C ALA A 105 4.22 -2.22 -11.29
N ALA A 106 4.06 -0.92 -11.49
CA ALA A 106 4.71 -0.19 -12.58
C ALA A 106 5.15 1.20 -12.11
N LEU A 107 6.24 1.67 -12.69
CA LEU A 107 6.76 3.01 -12.46
C LEU A 107 6.38 3.92 -13.63
N ILE A 108 5.93 5.12 -13.30
CA ILE A 108 5.76 6.22 -14.25
C ILE A 108 6.60 7.39 -13.76
N ASP A 109 7.66 7.70 -14.47
CA ASP A 109 8.52 8.85 -14.20
C ASP A 109 8.88 9.58 -15.49
N SER A 110 9.56 10.71 -15.37
CA SER A 110 9.96 11.52 -16.51
C SER A 110 11.00 10.85 -17.43
N GLY A 111 11.65 9.80 -16.98
CA GLY A 111 12.61 9.02 -17.76
C GLY A 111 11.98 7.92 -18.61
N VAL A 112 10.66 7.75 -18.54
CA VAL A 112 9.95 6.70 -19.26
C VAL A 112 9.40 7.25 -20.58
N THR A 113 9.78 6.63 -21.69
CA THR A 113 9.28 7.01 -23.01
C THR A 113 7.76 6.75 -23.12
N PRO A 114 7.04 7.47 -24.00
CA PRO A 114 5.61 7.27 -24.19
C PRO A 114 5.23 5.81 -24.52
N LYS A 115 6.06 5.11 -25.30
CA LYS A 115 5.86 3.69 -25.63
C LYS A 115 5.94 2.81 -24.38
N ARG A 116 6.96 2.99 -23.55
CA ARG A 116 7.10 2.25 -22.29
C ARG A 116 5.98 2.53 -21.31
N ARG A 117 5.48 3.76 -21.28
CA ARG A 117 4.30 4.12 -20.46
C ARG A 117 3.06 3.34 -20.90
N ARG A 118 2.85 3.20 -22.20
CA ARG A 118 1.72 2.45 -22.77
C ARG A 118 1.80 0.96 -22.43
N ASP A 119 2.96 0.37 -22.62
CA ASP A 119 3.20 -1.06 -22.33
C ASP A 119 2.99 -1.38 -20.84
N ARG A 120 3.41 -0.48 -19.95
CA ARG A 120 3.17 -0.63 -18.50
C ARG A 120 1.71 -0.56 -18.12
N LYS A 121 0.93 0.32 -18.75
CA LYS A 121 -0.53 0.37 -18.56
C LYS A 121 -1.20 -0.93 -19.03
N SER A 122 -0.78 -1.46 -20.17
CA SER A 122 -1.29 -2.71 -20.72
C SER A 122 -0.99 -3.90 -19.81
N THR A 123 0.24 -4.03 -19.33
CA THR A 123 0.65 -5.07 -18.38
C THR A 123 -0.18 -5.02 -17.08
N ARG A 124 -0.53 -3.84 -16.63
CA ARG A 124 -1.32 -3.62 -15.44
C ARG A 124 -2.79 -4.05 -15.60
N LEU A 125 -3.37 -3.81 -16.76
CA LEU A 125 -4.75 -4.21 -17.09
C LEU A 125 -4.89 -5.73 -17.26
N ASN A 126 -3.80 -6.40 -17.64
CA ASN A 126 -3.77 -7.85 -17.88
C ASN A 126 -3.37 -8.67 -16.65
N SER A 127 -2.89 -8.05 -15.60
CA SER A 127 -2.54 -8.73 -14.35
C SER A 127 -3.71 -8.67 -13.36
N SER A 128 -4.73 -9.39 -13.68
CA SER A 128 -5.86 -9.62 -12.75
C SER A 128 -5.52 -10.68 -11.71
#